data_70d9be84f0a6876eaffb04407f21ac7d
#
_entry.id   70d9be84f0a6876eaffb04407f21ac7d
#
_cell.length_a   1.000
_cell.length_b   1.000
_cell.length_c   1.000
_cell.angle_alpha   90.00
_cell.angle_beta   90.00
_cell.angle_gamma   90.00
#
_symmetry.space_group_name_H-M   'P 1'
#
loop_
_entity.id
_entity.type
_entity.pdbx_description
1 polymer ?
#
loop_
_entity_poly.entity_id
_entity_poly.type
_entity_poly.pdbx_seq_one_letter_code
_entity_poly.pdbx_strand_id
1 'polypeptide(L)'
;TYVVEISPLGLVEMTRQNTTDGARGILTRKCPTCQGTARILSEDTVARRVERELRLTAGAQRSPAVLIEVNALVAQRLSASDRIKRLEKQTGKRFLFQGSKTLPVDTFEIVAGGELKAVQAQCIPVAEGMELDVELEHSLTYSPKDAVATVRGYPIVVRNGRQWLGQRRRVRVETALRSGGTGITVGPAT
;
A
#
# COMPACT_ATOMS: atom_id res chain seq x y z
N THR A 1 -31.37 -7.75 36.66
CA THR A 1 -31.07 -9.15 36.37
C THR A 1 -32.32 -9.97 36.59
N TYR A 2 -32.74 -10.74 35.64
CA TYR A 2 -33.87 -11.66 35.73
C TYR A 2 -33.37 -13.07 35.39
N VAL A 3 -33.63 -14.04 36.30
CA VAL A 3 -33.34 -15.46 36.10
C VAL A 3 -34.58 -16.10 35.48
N VAL A 4 -34.44 -16.68 34.29
CA VAL A 4 -35.55 -17.29 33.55
C VAL A 4 -35.79 -18.70 34.04
N GLU A 5 -34.76 -19.54 34.03
CA GLU A 5 -34.85 -20.96 34.33
C GLU A 5 -33.49 -21.52 34.82
N ILE A 6 -33.55 -22.60 35.60
CA ILE A 6 -32.40 -23.45 35.91
C ILE A 6 -32.68 -24.81 35.28
N SER A 7 -31.91 -25.16 34.25
CA SER A 7 -32.11 -26.43 33.56
C SER A 7 -31.74 -27.65 34.41
N PRO A 8 -32.24 -28.85 34.09
CA PRO A 8 -31.84 -30.09 34.79
C PRO A 8 -30.33 -30.38 34.77
N LEU A 9 -29.60 -29.79 33.82
CA LEU A 9 -28.16 -29.90 33.67
C LEU A 9 -27.39 -28.87 34.53
N GLY A 10 -28.09 -28.06 35.34
CA GLY A 10 -27.47 -27.04 36.18
C GLY A 10 -27.08 -25.74 35.46
N LEU A 11 -27.56 -25.53 34.23
CA LEU A 11 -27.35 -24.26 33.49
C LEU A 11 -28.39 -23.25 33.94
N VAL A 12 -27.94 -22.04 34.24
CA VAL A 12 -28.80 -20.91 34.61
C VAL A 12 -28.96 -19.98 33.44
N GLU A 13 -30.20 -19.83 32.95
CA GLU A 13 -30.55 -18.82 31.98
C GLU A 13 -30.94 -17.53 32.71
N MET A 14 -30.18 -16.46 32.42
CA MET A 14 -30.47 -15.14 33.01
C MET A 14 -30.33 -14.03 31.99
N THR A 15 -31.12 -12.99 32.15
CA THR A 15 -30.99 -11.73 31.42
C THR A 15 -30.59 -10.62 32.39
N ARG A 16 -29.68 -9.75 31.91
CA ARG A 16 -29.28 -8.55 32.62
C ARG A 16 -29.34 -7.36 31.65
N GLN A 17 -30.08 -6.39 32.02
CA GLN A 17 -30.14 -5.14 31.27
C GLN A 17 -28.77 -4.44 31.36
N ASN A 18 -28.16 -4.17 30.21
CA ASN A 18 -26.92 -3.42 30.16
C ASN A 18 -27.24 -1.93 30.15
N THR A 19 -27.01 -1.23 31.24
CA THR A 19 -27.33 0.20 31.43
C THR A 19 -26.16 1.12 31.05
N THR A 20 -25.00 0.55 30.75
CA THR A 20 -23.78 1.29 30.38
C THR A 20 -23.07 0.58 29.23
N ASP A 21 -22.31 1.32 28.45
CA ASP A 21 -21.49 0.77 27.34
C ASP A 21 -20.41 -0.23 27.79
N GLY A 22 -20.28 -0.45 29.09
CA GLY A 22 -19.27 -1.30 29.70
C GLY A 22 -17.83 -0.76 29.49
N ALA A 23 -16.87 -1.39 30.17
CA ALA A 23 -15.47 -0.96 30.09
C ALA A 23 -14.93 -0.93 28.65
N ARG A 24 -15.36 -1.87 27.81
CA ARG A 24 -14.93 -1.91 26.41
C ARG A 24 -15.40 -0.69 25.61
N GLY A 25 -16.65 -0.25 25.77
CA GLY A 25 -17.18 0.93 25.09
C GLY A 25 -16.52 2.23 25.56
N ILE A 26 -16.17 2.29 26.86
CA ILE A 26 -15.49 3.46 27.44
C ILE A 26 -14.01 3.54 27.03
N LEU A 27 -13.32 2.40 27.02
CA LEU A 27 -11.85 2.34 26.81
C LEU A 27 -11.46 2.19 25.33
N THR A 28 -12.40 1.87 24.43
CA THR A 28 -12.09 1.63 23.01
C THR A 28 -13.00 2.44 22.11
N ARG A 29 -12.57 2.61 20.87
CA ARG A 29 -13.38 3.18 19.79
C ARG A 29 -13.47 2.20 18.62
N LYS A 30 -14.50 2.33 17.82
CA LYS A 30 -14.61 1.56 16.57
C LYS A 30 -13.41 1.84 15.67
N CYS A 31 -12.88 0.80 15.04
CA CYS A 31 -11.80 0.94 14.07
C CYS A 31 -12.23 1.89 12.95
N PRO A 32 -11.48 2.96 12.63
CA PRO A 32 -11.85 3.90 11.58
C PRO A 32 -11.88 3.27 10.18
N THR A 33 -11.07 2.23 9.95
CA THR A 33 -10.99 1.55 8.64
C THR A 33 -12.15 0.60 8.41
N CYS A 34 -12.46 -0.31 9.36
CA CYS A 34 -13.51 -1.31 9.18
C CYS A 34 -14.82 -0.98 9.91
N GLN A 35 -14.86 0.09 10.70
CA GLN A 35 -16.00 0.55 11.47
C GLN A 35 -16.68 -0.55 12.32
N GLY A 36 -15.91 -1.56 12.71
CA GLY A 36 -16.37 -2.68 13.52
C GLY A 36 -16.78 -3.92 12.72
N THR A 37 -16.70 -3.93 11.40
CA THR A 37 -17.05 -5.09 10.57
C THR A 37 -15.95 -6.16 10.55
N ALA A 38 -14.75 -5.86 11.05
CA ALA A 38 -13.54 -6.70 11.02
C ALA A 38 -13.11 -7.11 9.59
N ARG A 39 -13.61 -6.42 8.57
CA ARG A 39 -13.29 -6.65 7.15
C ARG A 39 -12.97 -5.33 6.47
N ILE A 40 -12.00 -5.36 5.55
CA ILE A 40 -11.64 -4.25 4.68
C ILE A 40 -11.71 -4.72 3.22
N LEU A 41 -11.74 -3.76 2.29
CA LEU A 41 -11.69 -4.08 0.87
C LEU A 41 -10.34 -4.71 0.52
N SER A 42 -10.34 -5.68 -0.39
CA SER A 42 -9.09 -6.23 -0.94
C SER A 42 -8.39 -5.22 -1.84
N GLU A 43 -7.07 -5.35 -1.96
CA GLU A 43 -6.24 -4.48 -2.79
C GLU A 43 -6.71 -4.45 -4.25
N ASP A 44 -7.17 -5.59 -4.78
CA ASP A 44 -7.70 -5.69 -6.15
C ASP A 44 -9.02 -4.91 -6.30
N THR A 45 -9.88 -4.94 -5.27
CA THR A 45 -11.14 -4.19 -5.27
C THR A 45 -10.86 -2.69 -5.21
N VAL A 46 -9.91 -2.27 -4.37
CA VAL A 46 -9.50 -0.87 -4.27
C VAL A 46 -8.83 -0.40 -5.56
N ALA A 47 -7.95 -1.21 -6.15
CA ALA A 47 -7.34 -0.88 -7.44
C ALA A 47 -8.38 -0.63 -8.55
N ARG A 48 -9.45 -1.46 -8.60
CA ARG A 48 -10.57 -1.24 -9.53
C ARG A 48 -11.36 0.03 -9.22
N ARG A 49 -11.53 0.36 -7.94
CA ARG A 49 -12.19 1.61 -7.52
C ARG A 49 -11.39 2.82 -7.95
N VAL A 50 -10.08 2.82 -7.71
CA VAL A 50 -9.16 3.89 -8.15
C VAL A 50 -9.21 4.04 -9.67
N GLU A 51 -9.11 2.94 -10.44
CA GLU A 51 -9.22 2.97 -11.90
C GLU A 51 -10.52 3.63 -12.38
N ARG A 52 -11.65 3.28 -11.76
CA ARG A 52 -12.95 3.87 -12.09
C ARG A 52 -13.00 5.36 -11.82
N GLU A 53 -12.51 5.80 -10.65
CA GLU A 53 -12.44 7.22 -10.28
C GLU A 53 -11.53 8.00 -11.25
N LEU A 54 -10.37 7.46 -11.60
CA LEU A 54 -9.46 8.07 -12.56
C LEU A 54 -10.11 8.20 -13.94
N ARG A 55 -10.91 7.23 -14.35
CA ARG A 55 -11.66 7.29 -15.61
C ARG A 55 -12.71 8.42 -15.61
N LEU A 56 -13.42 8.59 -14.51
CA LEU A 56 -14.44 9.62 -14.35
C LEU A 56 -13.80 11.02 -14.28
N THR A 57 -12.69 11.15 -13.57
CA THR A 57 -12.01 12.43 -13.35
C THR A 57 -11.04 12.81 -14.46
N ALA A 58 -10.64 11.88 -15.33
CA ALA A 58 -9.67 12.12 -16.39
C ALA A 58 -10.05 13.28 -17.32
N GLY A 59 -11.35 13.45 -17.61
CA GLY A 59 -11.85 14.56 -18.41
C GLY A 59 -11.71 15.93 -17.75
N ALA A 60 -11.88 16.00 -16.43
CA ALA A 60 -11.77 17.24 -15.66
C ALA A 60 -10.31 17.65 -15.38
N GLN A 61 -9.39 16.72 -15.37
CA GLN A 61 -7.97 16.95 -15.15
C GLN A 61 -7.34 17.62 -16.38
N ARG A 62 -6.76 18.81 -16.22
CA ARG A 62 -6.05 19.52 -17.30
C ARG A 62 -4.59 19.04 -17.48
N SER A 63 -4.01 18.41 -16.47
CA SER A 63 -2.61 18.00 -16.44
C SER A 63 -2.36 16.75 -17.29
N PRO A 64 -1.26 16.68 -18.07
CA PRO A 64 -0.89 15.53 -18.88
C PRO A 64 -0.43 14.33 -18.05
N ALA A 65 0.07 14.56 -16.83
CA ALA A 65 0.42 13.51 -15.88
C ALA A 65 -0.14 13.80 -14.49
N VAL A 66 -0.50 12.74 -13.76
CA VAL A 66 -1.09 12.81 -12.41
C VAL A 66 -0.38 11.81 -11.51
N LEU A 67 0.03 12.27 -10.32
CA LEU A 67 0.60 11.45 -9.24
C LEU A 67 -0.48 11.12 -8.23
N ILE A 68 -0.68 9.86 -7.99
CA ILE A 68 -1.66 9.33 -7.06
C ILE A 68 -0.93 8.59 -5.94
N GLU A 69 -1.15 9.00 -4.70
CA GLU A 69 -0.68 8.26 -3.53
C GLU A 69 -1.75 7.26 -3.10
N VAL A 70 -1.33 6.02 -2.93
CA VAL A 70 -2.17 4.89 -2.52
C VAL A 70 -1.39 4.00 -1.55
N ASN A 71 -2.06 3.07 -0.89
CA ASN A 71 -1.35 2.04 -0.13
C ASN A 71 -0.34 1.29 -1.03
N ALA A 72 0.81 0.90 -0.48
CA ALA A 72 1.91 0.27 -1.24
C ALA A 72 1.48 -1.00 -1.99
N LEU A 73 0.62 -1.82 -1.40
CA LEU A 73 0.08 -3.03 -2.03
C LEU A 73 -0.84 -2.70 -3.22
N VAL A 74 -1.66 -1.66 -3.08
CA VAL A 74 -2.53 -1.17 -4.16
C VAL A 74 -1.70 -0.56 -5.28
N ALA A 75 -0.63 0.20 -4.95
CA ALA A 75 0.28 0.78 -5.94
C ALA A 75 0.92 -0.29 -6.85
N GLN A 76 1.35 -1.42 -6.27
CA GLN A 76 1.90 -2.54 -7.02
C GLN A 76 0.86 -3.12 -8.01
N ARG A 77 -0.39 -3.29 -7.57
CA ARG A 77 -1.48 -3.79 -8.42
C ARG A 77 -1.80 -2.84 -9.58
N LEU A 78 -1.88 -1.54 -9.29
CA LEU A 78 -2.16 -0.51 -10.30
C LEU A 78 -1.03 -0.37 -11.32
N SER A 79 0.23 -0.36 -10.86
CA SER A 79 1.40 -0.22 -11.75
C SER A 79 1.56 -1.40 -12.72
N ALA A 80 1.17 -2.61 -12.31
CA ALA A 80 1.18 -3.81 -13.15
C ALA A 80 -0.08 -3.96 -14.02
N SER A 81 -1.11 -3.11 -13.84
CA SER A 81 -2.42 -3.29 -14.46
C SER A 81 -2.44 -2.86 -15.93
N ASP A 82 -2.81 -3.78 -16.82
CA ASP A 82 -3.05 -3.45 -18.24
C ASP A 82 -4.28 -2.54 -18.45
N ARG A 83 -5.18 -2.45 -17.46
CA ARG A 83 -6.32 -1.54 -17.50
C ARG A 83 -5.88 -0.09 -17.39
N ILE A 84 -4.91 0.21 -16.53
CA ILE A 84 -4.31 1.54 -16.44
C ILE A 84 -3.63 1.92 -17.76
N LYS A 85 -2.88 1.00 -18.37
CA LYS A 85 -2.27 1.25 -19.70
C LYS A 85 -3.31 1.55 -20.78
N ARG A 86 -4.46 0.85 -20.76
CA ARG A 86 -5.58 1.14 -21.67
C ARG A 86 -6.20 2.51 -21.39
N LEU A 87 -6.41 2.83 -20.11
CA LEU A 87 -6.94 4.14 -19.71
C LEU A 87 -6.00 5.28 -20.14
N GLU A 88 -4.69 5.11 -19.97
CA GLU A 88 -3.68 6.06 -20.44
C GLU A 88 -3.76 6.29 -21.97
N LYS A 89 -3.92 5.20 -22.76
CA LYS A 89 -4.11 5.29 -24.21
C LYS A 89 -5.39 6.01 -24.60
N GLN A 90 -6.49 5.78 -23.87
CA GLN A 90 -7.78 6.40 -24.15
C GLN A 90 -7.81 7.88 -23.79
N THR A 91 -7.14 8.27 -22.72
CA THR A 91 -7.19 9.64 -22.20
C THR A 91 -6.02 10.51 -22.65
N GLY A 92 -4.97 9.91 -23.23
CA GLY A 92 -3.71 10.60 -23.56
C GLY A 92 -2.91 11.05 -22.34
N LYS A 93 -3.30 10.64 -21.14
CA LYS A 93 -2.70 11.03 -19.86
C LYS A 93 -1.83 9.93 -19.27
N ARG A 94 -0.95 10.30 -18.35
CA ARG A 94 -0.11 9.37 -17.59
C ARG A 94 -0.52 9.38 -16.13
N PHE A 95 -0.72 8.18 -15.57
CA PHE A 95 -1.05 7.98 -14.16
C PHE A 95 0.13 7.30 -13.46
N LEU A 96 0.73 7.99 -12.49
CA LEU A 96 1.82 7.48 -11.69
C LEU A 96 1.29 7.17 -10.28
N PHE A 97 1.75 6.06 -9.71
CA PHE A 97 1.30 5.62 -8.40
C PHE A 97 2.47 5.57 -7.43
N GLN A 98 2.34 6.29 -6.33
CA GLN A 98 3.27 6.28 -5.22
C GLN A 98 2.67 5.45 -4.09
N GLY A 99 3.41 4.44 -3.63
CA GLY A 99 3.00 3.61 -2.52
C GLY A 99 3.30 4.27 -1.18
N SER A 100 2.30 4.29 -0.29
CA SER A 100 2.44 4.73 1.10
C SER A 100 2.23 3.57 2.05
N LYS A 101 3.08 3.43 3.09
CA LYS A 101 2.91 2.41 4.13
C LYS A 101 1.90 2.86 5.21
N THR A 102 1.69 4.15 5.32
CA THR A 102 0.82 4.75 6.35
C THR A 102 -0.61 4.95 5.88
N LEU A 103 -0.82 5.03 4.57
CA LEU A 103 -2.16 5.24 4.01
C LEU A 103 -3.00 3.94 4.13
N PRO A 104 -4.24 4.03 4.63
CA PRO A 104 -5.16 2.91 4.64
C PRO A 104 -5.37 2.31 3.25
N VAL A 105 -5.65 1.00 3.17
CA VAL A 105 -5.78 0.29 1.89
C VAL A 105 -6.87 0.86 1.00
N ASP A 106 -7.95 1.33 1.59
CA ASP A 106 -9.17 1.83 0.92
C ASP A 106 -9.16 3.33 0.57
N THR A 107 -8.04 4.00 0.87
CA THR A 107 -7.88 5.45 0.64
C THR A 107 -6.87 5.71 -0.48
N PHE A 108 -7.10 6.74 -1.26
CA PHE A 108 -6.15 7.26 -2.24
C PHE A 108 -6.28 8.79 -2.36
N GLU A 109 -5.19 9.44 -2.74
CA GLU A 109 -5.11 10.88 -2.85
C GLU A 109 -4.40 11.28 -4.14
N ILE A 110 -4.87 12.34 -4.80
CA ILE A 110 -4.17 12.96 -5.93
C ILE A 110 -3.20 13.99 -5.35
N VAL A 111 -1.92 13.69 -5.40
CA VAL A 111 -0.87 14.49 -4.77
C VAL A 111 -0.38 15.62 -5.69
N ALA A 112 -0.20 15.32 -6.95
CA ALA A 112 0.31 16.29 -7.92
C ALA A 112 -0.22 16.04 -9.34
N GLY A 113 -0.25 17.10 -10.13
CA GLY A 113 -0.52 17.04 -11.56
C GLY A 113 0.36 18.03 -12.29
N GLY A 114 0.86 17.66 -13.47
CA GLY A 114 1.73 18.53 -14.24
C GLY A 114 2.41 17.83 -15.40
N GLU A 115 3.54 18.37 -15.84
CA GLU A 115 4.39 17.77 -16.85
C GLU A 115 4.92 16.41 -16.42
N LEU A 116 4.97 15.46 -17.34
CA LEU A 116 5.34 14.07 -17.06
C LEU A 116 6.70 13.95 -16.35
N LYS A 117 7.71 14.69 -16.79
CA LYS A 117 9.06 14.65 -16.19
C LYS A 117 9.06 15.12 -14.75
N ALA A 118 8.31 16.18 -14.42
CA ALA A 118 8.23 16.71 -13.07
C ALA A 118 7.50 15.72 -12.13
N VAL A 119 6.42 15.14 -12.60
CA VAL A 119 5.64 14.14 -11.84
C VAL A 119 6.43 12.83 -11.66
N GLN A 120 7.17 12.39 -12.68
CA GLN A 120 8.06 11.23 -12.58
C GLN A 120 9.16 11.42 -11.55
N ALA A 121 9.80 12.59 -11.51
CA ALA A 121 10.83 12.90 -10.51
C ALA A 121 10.31 12.83 -9.07
N GLN A 122 9.03 13.13 -8.86
CA GLN A 122 8.38 12.98 -7.55
C GLN A 122 8.01 11.52 -7.23
N CYS A 123 7.57 10.76 -8.25
CA CYS A 123 7.12 9.38 -8.08
C CYS A 123 8.27 8.38 -7.89
N ILE A 124 9.40 8.59 -8.57
CA ILE A 124 10.57 7.71 -8.52
C ILE A 124 11.62 8.38 -7.61
N PRO A 125 11.67 8.00 -6.32
CA PRO A 125 12.52 8.69 -5.34
C PRO A 125 14.00 8.34 -5.45
N VAL A 126 14.38 7.55 -6.46
CA VAL A 126 15.73 7.05 -6.67
C VAL A 126 16.18 7.26 -8.12
N ALA A 127 17.46 7.49 -8.32
CA ALA A 127 18.08 7.59 -9.64
C ALA A 127 19.06 6.41 -9.87
N GLU A 128 19.29 6.09 -11.13
CA GLU A 128 20.33 5.10 -11.50
C GLU A 128 21.69 5.58 -11.02
N GLY A 129 22.48 4.67 -10.42
CA GLY A 129 23.76 4.96 -9.81
C GLY A 129 23.69 5.52 -8.39
N MET A 130 22.51 5.88 -7.88
CA MET A 130 22.33 6.39 -6.51
C MET A 130 22.60 5.30 -5.48
N GLU A 131 23.29 5.66 -4.40
CA GLU A 131 23.54 4.79 -3.26
C GLU A 131 22.63 5.18 -2.10
N LEU A 132 21.98 4.19 -1.50
CA LEU A 132 20.99 4.36 -0.44
C LEU A 132 21.20 3.32 0.65
N ASP A 133 21.04 3.74 1.90
CA ASP A 133 21.00 2.84 3.04
C ASP A 133 19.55 2.38 3.25
N VAL A 134 19.27 1.14 2.89
CA VAL A 134 17.91 0.55 2.91
C VAL A 134 17.88 -0.72 3.74
N GLU A 135 16.73 -1.01 4.33
CA GLU A 135 16.46 -2.26 5.00
C GLU A 135 15.92 -3.29 4.00
N LEU A 136 16.46 -4.50 4.01
CA LEU A 136 16.03 -5.60 3.17
C LEU A 136 14.87 -6.33 3.85
N GLU A 137 13.63 -6.13 3.37
CA GLU A 137 12.41 -6.49 4.08
C GLU A 137 12.02 -7.96 3.88
N HIS A 138 12.01 -8.44 2.64
CA HIS A 138 11.58 -9.80 2.32
C HIS A 138 12.25 -10.34 1.05
N SER A 139 12.24 -11.66 0.86
CA SER A 139 12.71 -12.30 -0.36
C SER A 139 11.60 -12.43 -1.39
N LEU A 140 11.98 -12.47 -2.67
CA LEU A 140 11.04 -12.74 -3.76
C LEU A 140 10.76 -14.24 -3.88
N THR A 141 9.48 -14.60 -4.08
CA THR A 141 9.08 -16.01 -4.30
C THR A 141 9.69 -16.61 -5.57
N TYR A 142 9.80 -15.78 -6.63
CA TYR A 142 10.33 -16.21 -7.93
C TYR A 142 11.85 -16.08 -8.06
N SER A 143 12.50 -15.38 -7.15
CA SER A 143 13.94 -15.17 -7.11
C SER A 143 14.45 -15.30 -5.68
N PRO A 144 14.59 -16.55 -5.17
CA PRO A 144 14.84 -16.79 -3.76
C PRO A 144 16.20 -16.28 -3.25
N LYS A 145 17.10 -15.87 -4.14
CA LYS A 145 18.39 -15.25 -3.77
C LYS A 145 18.29 -13.73 -3.59
N ASP A 146 17.25 -13.10 -4.14
CA ASP A 146 17.08 -11.66 -4.14
C ASP A 146 16.23 -11.21 -2.95
N ALA A 147 16.41 -9.97 -2.53
CA ALA A 147 15.63 -9.33 -1.50
C ALA A 147 14.97 -8.07 -2.04
N VAL A 148 13.91 -7.62 -1.38
CA VAL A 148 13.21 -6.37 -1.70
C VAL A 148 13.44 -5.38 -0.57
N ALA A 149 13.84 -4.17 -0.94
CA ALA A 149 13.82 -3.00 -0.08
C ALA A 149 12.77 -2.01 -0.60
N THR A 150 12.23 -1.19 0.28
CA THR A 150 11.21 -0.20 -0.08
C THR A 150 11.69 1.20 0.31
N VAL A 151 11.75 2.11 -0.67
CA VAL A 151 12.09 3.53 -0.45
C VAL A 151 10.88 4.38 -0.77
N ARG A 152 10.26 4.98 0.25
CA ARG A 152 9.01 5.78 0.08
C ARG A 152 7.94 5.04 -0.73
N GLY A 153 7.75 3.75 -0.45
CA GLY A 153 6.79 2.92 -1.19
C GLY A 153 7.27 2.41 -2.56
N TYR A 154 8.45 2.83 -3.02
CA TYR A 154 9.05 2.37 -4.27
C TYR A 154 9.89 1.11 -4.02
N PRO A 155 9.56 -0.04 -4.65
CA PRO A 155 10.27 -1.29 -4.43
C PRO A 155 11.58 -1.32 -5.21
N ILE A 156 12.64 -1.78 -4.57
CA ILE A 156 13.95 -2.04 -5.17
C ILE A 156 14.30 -3.51 -4.95
N VAL A 157 14.46 -4.25 -6.04
CA VAL A 157 14.93 -5.63 -5.99
C VAL A 157 16.45 -5.64 -5.88
N VAL A 158 16.96 -6.12 -4.76
CA VAL A 158 18.38 -6.19 -4.47
C VAL A 158 18.89 -7.58 -4.80
N ARG A 159 19.74 -7.69 -5.81
CA ARG A 159 20.32 -8.96 -6.26
C ARG A 159 21.19 -9.58 -5.17
N ASN A 160 21.01 -10.89 -4.97
CA ASN A 160 21.68 -11.67 -3.93
C ASN A 160 21.55 -11.10 -2.51
N GLY A 161 20.49 -10.30 -2.25
CA GLY A 161 20.26 -9.62 -0.98
C GLY A 161 19.74 -10.52 0.13
N ARG A 162 19.26 -11.74 -0.17
CA ARG A 162 18.62 -12.63 0.81
C ARG A 162 19.43 -12.88 2.08
N GLN A 163 20.73 -13.00 1.96
CA GLN A 163 21.60 -13.25 3.11
C GLN A 163 21.63 -12.11 4.14
N TRP A 164 21.10 -10.94 3.77
CA TRP A 164 21.04 -9.75 4.62
C TRP A 164 19.59 -9.32 4.96
N LEU A 165 18.63 -10.25 4.85
CA LEU A 165 17.24 -9.94 5.23
C LEU A 165 17.18 -9.44 6.68
N GLY A 166 16.36 -8.41 6.91
CA GLY A 166 16.22 -7.72 8.19
C GLY A 166 17.39 -6.81 8.56
N GLN A 167 18.40 -6.66 7.69
CA GLN A 167 19.55 -5.78 7.92
C GLN A 167 19.48 -4.53 7.05
N ARG A 168 20.01 -3.42 7.55
CA ARG A 168 20.26 -2.22 6.74
C ARG A 168 21.56 -2.41 5.97
N ARG A 169 21.49 -2.18 4.67
CA ARG A 169 22.63 -2.29 3.75
C ARG A 169 22.66 -1.11 2.81
N ARG A 170 23.88 -0.74 2.39
CA ARG A 170 24.06 0.23 1.33
C ARG A 170 23.84 -0.47 -0.01
N VAL A 171 22.88 0.04 -0.78
CA VAL A 171 22.49 -0.50 -2.08
C VAL A 171 22.70 0.57 -3.14
N ARG A 172 23.38 0.22 -4.21
CA ARG A 172 23.48 1.05 -5.42
C ARG A 172 22.38 0.64 -6.37
N VAL A 173 21.59 1.60 -6.81
CA VAL A 173 20.50 1.42 -7.77
C VAL A 173 21.11 1.23 -9.16
N GLU A 174 20.80 0.11 -9.82
CA GLU A 174 21.25 -0.17 -11.20
C GLU A 174 20.23 0.34 -12.21
N THR A 175 18.94 0.11 -11.96
CA THR A 175 17.86 0.60 -12.83
C THR A 175 16.74 1.17 -12.00
N ALA A 176 16.10 2.21 -12.50
CA ALA A 176 14.95 2.85 -11.89
C ALA A 176 13.79 2.93 -12.90
N LEU A 177 12.87 1.96 -12.86
CA LEU A 177 11.70 1.88 -13.72
C LEU A 177 10.45 2.32 -12.98
N ARG A 178 9.37 2.62 -13.70
CA ARG A 178 8.08 3.03 -13.11
C ARG A 178 7.51 2.05 -12.09
N SER A 179 7.72 0.76 -12.27
CA SER A 179 7.17 -0.30 -11.42
C SER A 179 8.08 -0.76 -10.29
N GLY A 180 9.32 -0.28 -10.27
CA GLY A 180 10.35 -0.66 -9.30
C GLY A 180 11.74 -0.56 -9.88
N GLY A 181 12.75 -0.59 -9.01
CA GLY A 181 14.15 -0.56 -9.38
C GLY A 181 14.86 -1.90 -9.14
N THR A 182 16.06 -2.02 -9.68
CA THR A 182 17.01 -3.07 -9.30
C THR A 182 18.26 -2.45 -8.71
N GLY A 183 18.93 -3.16 -7.83
CA GLY A 183 20.17 -2.71 -7.21
C GLY A 183 21.03 -3.85 -6.72
N ILE A 184 22.23 -3.52 -6.31
CA ILE A 184 23.20 -4.43 -5.72
C ILE A 184 23.66 -3.88 -4.37
N THR A 185 23.99 -4.76 -3.44
CA THR A 185 24.62 -4.35 -2.17
C THR A 185 26.08 -3.95 -2.42
N VAL A 186 26.44 -2.78 -1.90
CA VAL A 186 27.81 -2.24 -2.02
C VAL A 186 28.58 -2.39 -0.71
N GLY A 187 27.88 -2.42 0.43
CA GLY A 187 28.50 -2.54 1.74
C GLY A 187 27.51 -2.51 2.90
N PRO A 188 28.00 -2.48 4.15
CA PRO A 188 27.16 -2.20 5.30
C PRO A 188 26.58 -0.79 5.20
N ALA A 189 25.43 -0.55 5.85
CA ALA A 189 24.90 0.79 6.02
C ALA A 189 25.86 1.62 6.89
N THR A 190 25.92 2.91 6.64
CA THR A 190 26.75 3.86 7.40
C THR A 190 26.02 4.26 8.67
#